data_528fbdbec7acb6c6fd7fc3ba6e744531
#
_entry.id   528fbdbec7acb6c6fd7fc3ba6e744531
#
_cell.length_a   1.000
_cell.length_b   1.000
_cell.length_c   1.000
_cell.angle_alpha   90.00
_cell.angle_beta   90.00
_cell.angle_gamma   90.00
#
_symmetry.space_group_name_H-M   'P 1'
#
loop_
_entity.id
_entity.type
_entity.pdbx_description
1 polymer ?
#
loop_
_entity_poly.entity_id
_entity_poly.type
_entity_poly.pdbx_seq_one_letter_code
_entity_poly.pdbx_strand_id
1 'polypeptide(L)'
;VNKVDRPGARPLEVVDEVMELFIDLGASAEQLDFPVVYASARDGYSGLDPDDLGTDMQPLFDTIISAVPAPGGDDEGPLQVLFSTLDYDDYVGRIGVGRIQSGRIRRNQTAVLCGGAAENPREVKISRLYRFEGLKRVEIEEAGAGEIVAVAGISDLAIGETVCDVDHVDPLPFVKIDEPTLSMMFMVNDSPFAGKEGKYVTSRNLRDRLFKEVQTNVSMRVEETESTDMFKVSGRGELHLSILIEQMRRQDYEFAVSRPKVIYHKAPDGTLLEPIEELTIDVPQDYVGAVMEKLGRRKAEMIDMISEPNGTSVRLLFHIPTRGLLGYRNELLTDTRGNGVMSSIFYEYEPYKGDIEERTHGSLVCSETGETNSYGLFNTQDRGRMFVGPGVPVYMGEIVGECSRNEDIVVNVCKKKHVTNMRAAGSDDALRLTPHSVLSLEQCLEFIADDELVEVTPKNIRMRKRILSKEQRMKIAAREIRE
;
A
#
# COMPACT_ATOMS: atom_id res chain seq x y z
N VAL A 1 -18.75 -23.44 3.01
CA VAL A 1 -19.19 -22.51 4.07
C VAL A 1 -18.52 -22.91 5.38
N ASN A 2 -17.60 -22.09 5.87
CA ASN A 2 -16.84 -22.39 7.10
C ASN A 2 -17.42 -21.64 8.31
N LYS A 3 -17.02 -22.06 9.52
CA LYS A 3 -17.42 -21.46 10.81
C LYS A 3 -18.89 -21.69 11.18
N VAL A 4 -19.46 -22.80 10.78
CA VAL A 4 -20.83 -23.17 11.13
C VAL A 4 -21.06 -23.40 12.62
N ASP A 5 -19.97 -23.58 13.37
CA ASP A 5 -19.92 -23.71 14.84
C ASP A 5 -20.20 -22.40 15.60
N ARG A 6 -20.19 -21.27 14.90
CA ARG A 6 -20.30 -19.97 15.59
C ARG A 6 -21.72 -19.60 15.96
N PRO A 7 -21.95 -19.01 17.14
CA PRO A 7 -23.24 -18.41 17.47
C PRO A 7 -23.67 -17.39 16.43
N GLY A 8 -24.87 -17.53 15.87
CA GLY A 8 -25.39 -16.65 14.83
C GLY A 8 -24.89 -16.99 13.42
N ALA A 9 -24.30 -18.18 13.19
CA ALA A 9 -24.01 -18.66 11.85
C ALA A 9 -25.29 -18.78 11.02
N ARG A 10 -25.23 -18.37 9.73
CA ARG A 10 -26.35 -18.38 8.79
C ARG A 10 -25.96 -19.17 7.52
N PRO A 11 -25.67 -20.47 7.63
CA PRO A 11 -25.04 -21.23 6.54
C PRO A 11 -25.87 -21.26 5.25
N LEU A 12 -27.20 -21.40 5.33
CA LEU A 12 -28.08 -21.43 4.16
C LEU A 12 -28.21 -20.04 3.52
N GLU A 13 -28.44 -19.00 4.33
CA GLU A 13 -28.53 -17.61 3.84
C GLU A 13 -27.25 -17.16 3.13
N VAL A 14 -26.08 -17.59 3.61
CA VAL A 14 -24.77 -17.28 2.98
C VAL A 14 -24.67 -17.94 1.60
N VAL A 15 -25.23 -19.13 1.40
CA VAL A 15 -25.26 -19.79 0.08
C VAL A 15 -26.13 -19.00 -0.89
N ASP A 16 -27.30 -18.54 -0.42
CA ASP A 16 -28.19 -17.70 -1.22
C ASP A 16 -27.52 -16.38 -1.61
N GLU A 17 -26.87 -15.70 -0.65
CA GLU A 17 -26.10 -14.46 -0.88
C GLU A 17 -24.98 -14.67 -1.92
N VAL A 18 -24.26 -15.81 -1.87
CA VAL A 18 -23.22 -16.17 -2.86
C VAL A 18 -23.83 -16.43 -4.23
N MET A 19 -24.97 -17.09 -4.29
CA MET A 19 -25.67 -17.37 -5.55
C MET A 19 -26.17 -16.06 -6.20
N GLU A 20 -26.75 -15.15 -5.41
CA GLU A 20 -27.15 -13.82 -5.89
C GLU A 20 -25.95 -13.05 -6.45
N LEU A 21 -24.82 -13.04 -5.73
CA LEU A 21 -23.59 -12.42 -6.21
C LEU A 21 -23.10 -13.01 -7.54
N PHE A 22 -23.16 -14.32 -7.71
CA PHE A 22 -22.74 -14.97 -8.96
C PHE A 22 -23.67 -14.59 -10.12
N ILE A 23 -24.97 -14.48 -9.86
CA ILE A 23 -25.96 -14.02 -10.85
C ILE A 23 -25.67 -12.57 -11.26
N ASP A 24 -25.39 -11.70 -10.31
CA ASP A 24 -25.04 -10.28 -10.57
C ASP A 24 -23.75 -10.13 -11.38
N LEU A 25 -22.81 -11.04 -11.19
CA LEU A 25 -21.56 -11.14 -11.96
C LEU A 25 -21.73 -11.81 -13.33
N GLY A 26 -22.94 -12.22 -13.70
CA GLY A 26 -23.24 -12.82 -14.99
C GLY A 26 -22.82 -14.29 -15.13
N ALA A 27 -22.79 -15.04 -14.03
CA ALA A 27 -22.43 -16.47 -14.04
C ALA A 27 -23.39 -17.29 -14.93
N SER A 28 -22.84 -18.29 -15.64
CA SER A 28 -23.62 -19.27 -16.42
C SER A 28 -24.35 -20.22 -15.51
N ALA A 29 -25.38 -20.92 -16.07
CA ALA A 29 -26.10 -21.95 -15.34
C ALA A 29 -25.18 -23.08 -14.81
N GLU A 30 -24.12 -23.41 -15.53
CA GLU A 30 -23.12 -24.40 -15.11
C GLU A 30 -22.28 -23.90 -13.92
N GLN A 31 -21.99 -22.58 -13.88
CA GLN A 31 -21.25 -21.96 -12.78
C GLN A 31 -22.11 -21.81 -11.52
N LEU A 32 -23.44 -21.82 -11.66
CA LEU A 32 -24.39 -21.76 -10.53
C LEU A 32 -24.68 -23.15 -9.95
N ASP A 33 -24.36 -24.24 -10.67
CA ASP A 33 -24.50 -25.63 -10.20
C ASP A 33 -23.22 -26.11 -9.53
N PHE A 34 -22.89 -25.55 -8.38
CA PHE A 34 -21.69 -25.88 -7.61
C PHE A 34 -22.02 -26.65 -6.33
N PRO A 35 -21.19 -27.65 -5.93
CA PRO A 35 -21.37 -28.35 -4.68
C PRO A 35 -21.07 -27.43 -3.47
N VAL A 36 -21.88 -27.61 -2.42
CA VAL A 36 -21.74 -26.88 -1.17
C VAL A 36 -21.31 -27.80 -0.04
N VAL A 37 -20.30 -27.42 0.73
CA VAL A 37 -19.84 -28.13 1.92
C VAL A 37 -19.85 -27.19 3.11
N TYR A 38 -20.45 -27.64 4.20
CA TYR A 38 -20.47 -26.89 5.47
C TYR A 38 -19.39 -27.44 6.40
N ALA A 39 -18.65 -26.56 7.06
CA ALA A 39 -17.50 -26.99 7.86
C ALA A 39 -17.23 -26.12 9.10
N SER A 40 -16.64 -26.74 10.12
CA SER A 40 -15.87 -26.07 11.15
C SER A 40 -14.41 -26.51 11.06
N ALA A 41 -13.58 -25.71 10.38
CA ALA A 41 -12.16 -26.02 10.26
C ALA A 41 -11.43 -26.00 11.62
N ARG A 42 -11.93 -25.22 12.58
CA ARG A 42 -11.39 -25.19 13.95
C ARG A 42 -11.58 -26.50 14.68
N ASP A 43 -12.78 -27.07 14.56
CA ASP A 43 -13.18 -28.26 15.29
C ASP A 43 -12.98 -29.55 14.47
N GLY A 44 -12.60 -29.41 13.17
CA GLY A 44 -12.13 -30.49 12.30
C GLY A 44 -13.24 -31.39 11.75
N TYR A 45 -14.43 -30.85 11.46
CA TYR A 45 -15.53 -31.58 10.86
C TYR A 45 -16.17 -30.85 9.68
N SER A 46 -16.80 -31.62 8.79
CA SER A 46 -17.55 -31.10 7.64
C SER A 46 -18.73 -32.01 7.27
N GLY A 47 -19.69 -31.49 6.51
CA GLY A 47 -20.85 -32.21 6.02
C GLY A 47 -21.44 -31.56 4.77
N LEU A 48 -22.28 -32.30 4.04
CA LEU A 48 -23.01 -31.78 2.87
C LEU A 48 -24.35 -31.13 3.27
N ASP A 49 -24.80 -31.36 4.49
CA ASP A 49 -26.01 -30.80 5.06
C ASP A 49 -25.63 -30.01 6.33
N PRO A 50 -26.07 -28.75 6.50
CA PRO A 50 -25.76 -27.97 7.68
C PRO A 50 -26.34 -28.52 8.98
N ASP A 51 -27.38 -29.38 8.90
CA ASP A 51 -28.02 -30.02 10.04
C ASP A 51 -27.42 -31.42 10.34
N ASP A 52 -26.65 -31.99 9.42
CA ASP A 52 -25.94 -33.27 9.59
C ASP A 52 -24.46 -33.13 9.24
N LEU A 53 -23.73 -32.45 10.13
CA LEU A 53 -22.28 -32.29 10.02
C LEU A 53 -21.59 -33.57 10.52
N GLY A 54 -20.71 -34.12 9.71
CA GLY A 54 -19.93 -35.31 10.08
C GLY A 54 -18.98 -35.08 11.27
N THR A 55 -18.16 -36.05 11.57
CA THR A 55 -17.20 -36.03 12.70
C THR A 55 -15.76 -35.69 12.25
N ASP A 56 -15.52 -35.59 10.94
CA ASP A 56 -14.22 -35.33 10.34
C ASP A 56 -14.32 -34.45 9.09
N MET A 57 -13.21 -34.21 8.43
CA MET A 57 -13.12 -33.40 7.20
C MET A 57 -13.26 -34.23 5.91
N GLN A 58 -13.55 -35.52 6.01
CA GLN A 58 -13.63 -36.42 4.85
C GLN A 58 -14.65 -35.93 3.79
N PRO A 59 -15.87 -35.48 4.15
CA PRO A 59 -16.83 -34.97 3.16
C PRO A 59 -16.27 -33.79 2.32
N LEU A 60 -15.48 -32.92 2.92
CA LEU A 60 -14.80 -31.82 2.20
C LEU A 60 -13.75 -32.38 1.22
N PHE A 61 -12.92 -33.32 1.66
CA PHE A 61 -11.88 -33.90 0.81
C PHE A 61 -12.48 -34.71 -0.36
N ASP A 62 -13.51 -35.48 -0.11
CA ASP A 62 -14.22 -36.23 -1.17
C ASP A 62 -14.86 -35.30 -2.19
N THR A 63 -15.44 -34.19 -1.74
CA THR A 63 -16.00 -33.15 -2.63
C THR A 63 -14.92 -32.48 -3.47
N ILE A 64 -13.77 -32.15 -2.88
CA ILE A 64 -12.64 -31.58 -3.63
C ILE A 64 -12.16 -32.55 -4.71
N ILE A 65 -11.98 -33.83 -4.35
CA ILE A 65 -11.50 -34.85 -5.30
C ILE A 65 -12.50 -35.07 -6.46
N SER A 66 -13.80 -35.00 -6.18
CA SER A 66 -14.84 -35.23 -7.21
C SER A 66 -15.11 -33.97 -8.07
N ALA A 67 -15.07 -32.79 -7.49
CA ALA A 67 -15.50 -31.55 -8.17
C ALA A 67 -14.36 -30.73 -8.77
N VAL A 68 -13.14 -30.82 -8.21
CA VAL A 68 -11.98 -30.04 -8.70
C VAL A 68 -11.19 -30.93 -9.68
N PRO A 69 -11.04 -30.50 -10.96
CA PRO A 69 -10.23 -31.22 -11.91
C PRO A 69 -8.76 -31.29 -11.48
N ALA A 70 -8.11 -32.41 -11.76
CA ALA A 70 -6.68 -32.56 -11.52
C ALA A 70 -5.89 -31.53 -12.35
N PRO A 71 -4.70 -31.11 -11.88
CA PRO A 71 -3.84 -30.21 -12.66
C PRO A 71 -3.56 -30.83 -14.04
N GLY A 72 -3.93 -30.09 -15.10
CA GLY A 72 -3.63 -30.50 -16.47
C GLY A 72 -2.23 -30.13 -16.88
N GLY A 73 -1.69 -30.81 -17.88
CA GLY A 73 -0.41 -30.56 -18.50
C GLY A 73 0.05 -31.79 -19.31
N ASP A 74 1.00 -31.60 -20.19
CA ASP A 74 1.62 -32.66 -20.99
C ASP A 74 3.08 -32.86 -20.50
N ASP A 75 3.32 -33.94 -19.77
CA ASP A 75 4.65 -34.30 -19.27
C ASP A 75 5.66 -34.65 -20.34
N GLU A 76 5.20 -35.10 -21.53
CA GLU A 76 6.04 -35.49 -22.67
C GLU A 76 6.26 -34.31 -23.65
N GLY A 77 5.57 -33.18 -23.44
CA GLY A 77 5.72 -31.99 -24.25
C GLY A 77 7.00 -31.21 -23.94
N PRO A 78 7.31 -30.16 -24.74
CA PRO A 78 8.45 -29.28 -24.46
C PRO A 78 8.26 -28.55 -23.15
N LEU A 79 9.36 -28.29 -22.44
CA LEU A 79 9.34 -27.60 -21.15
C LEU A 79 8.84 -26.16 -21.29
N GLN A 80 7.84 -25.82 -20.47
CA GLN A 80 7.36 -24.45 -20.28
C GLN A 80 7.03 -24.21 -18.80
N VAL A 81 7.77 -23.29 -18.15
CA VAL A 81 7.53 -22.85 -16.78
C VAL A 81 7.42 -21.34 -16.75
N LEU A 82 6.22 -20.82 -16.50
CA LEU A 82 5.99 -19.37 -16.34
C LEU A 82 6.20 -18.96 -14.89
N PHE A 83 7.09 -18.01 -14.65
CA PHE A 83 7.31 -17.44 -13.32
C PHE A 83 6.31 -16.32 -13.01
N SER A 84 5.47 -16.56 -12.02
CA SER A 84 4.44 -15.62 -11.55
C SER A 84 4.82 -14.86 -10.28
N THR A 85 5.80 -15.37 -9.52
CA THR A 85 6.22 -14.80 -8.23
C THR A 85 7.73 -14.92 -8.08
N LEU A 86 8.34 -13.92 -7.43
CA LEU A 86 9.74 -13.95 -7.03
C LEU A 86 9.85 -14.04 -5.52
N ASP A 87 10.84 -14.81 -5.07
CA ASP A 87 11.28 -14.88 -3.68
C ASP A 87 12.80 -14.63 -3.64
N TYR A 88 13.34 -14.41 -2.46
CA TYR A 88 14.75 -14.16 -2.27
C TYR A 88 15.27 -14.88 -1.01
N ASP A 89 16.42 -15.49 -1.16
CA ASP A 89 17.14 -16.13 -0.07
C ASP A 89 18.60 -15.66 -0.07
N ASP A 90 19.13 -15.32 1.11
CA ASP A 90 20.47 -14.72 1.23
C ASP A 90 21.61 -15.66 0.78
N TYR A 91 21.36 -16.99 0.65
CA TYR A 91 22.35 -17.99 0.24
C TYR A 91 22.25 -18.39 -1.23
N VAL A 92 21.03 -18.47 -1.77
CA VAL A 92 20.81 -18.93 -3.15
C VAL A 92 20.42 -17.81 -4.09
N GLY A 93 20.20 -16.61 -3.56
CA GLY A 93 19.79 -15.43 -4.33
C GLY A 93 18.33 -15.44 -4.71
N ARG A 94 18.02 -14.92 -5.89
CA ARG A 94 16.66 -14.82 -6.42
C ARG A 94 16.08 -16.19 -6.76
N ILE A 95 14.83 -16.41 -6.41
CA ILE A 95 14.08 -17.65 -6.61
C ILE A 95 12.81 -17.32 -7.37
N GLY A 96 12.62 -17.92 -8.52
CA GLY A 96 11.39 -17.82 -9.28
C GLY A 96 10.41 -18.92 -8.86
N VAL A 97 9.18 -18.56 -8.58
CA VAL A 97 8.10 -19.50 -8.34
C VAL A 97 7.14 -19.49 -9.52
N GLY A 98 6.87 -20.67 -10.06
CA GLY A 98 6.02 -20.81 -11.24
C GLY A 98 5.39 -22.17 -11.34
N ARG A 99 4.40 -22.28 -12.24
CA ARG A 99 3.76 -23.55 -12.59
C ARG A 99 4.38 -24.12 -13.86
N ILE A 100 4.65 -25.39 -13.85
CA ILE A 100 5.03 -26.13 -15.07
C ILE A 100 3.78 -26.32 -15.90
N GLN A 101 3.74 -25.68 -17.07
CA GLN A 101 2.60 -25.78 -17.99
C GLN A 101 2.70 -27.03 -18.88
N SER A 102 3.92 -27.35 -19.31
CA SER A 102 4.25 -28.49 -20.16
C SER A 102 5.66 -28.99 -19.85
N GLY A 103 5.91 -30.25 -20.11
CA GLY A 103 7.23 -30.88 -19.98
C GLY A 103 7.65 -31.16 -18.55
N ARG A 104 8.92 -31.49 -18.38
CA ARG A 104 9.56 -31.78 -17.11
C ARG A 104 10.80 -30.93 -16.89
N ILE A 105 10.92 -30.36 -15.71
CA ILE A 105 12.09 -29.58 -15.30
C ILE A 105 12.99 -30.42 -14.38
N ARG A 106 14.32 -30.36 -14.59
CA ARG A 106 15.31 -31.09 -13.80
C ARG A 106 16.35 -30.16 -13.19
N ARG A 107 16.83 -30.55 -12.04
CA ARG A 107 17.99 -29.90 -11.41
C ARG A 107 19.23 -30.03 -12.31
N ASN A 108 20.07 -29.00 -12.34
CA ASN A 108 21.25 -28.87 -13.20
C ASN A 108 21.00 -28.87 -14.72
N GLN A 109 19.74 -28.84 -15.16
CA GLN A 109 19.37 -28.72 -16.56
C GLN A 109 19.80 -27.33 -17.10
N THR A 110 20.26 -27.33 -18.35
CA THR A 110 20.37 -26.11 -19.15
C THR A 110 19.02 -25.86 -19.84
N ALA A 111 18.55 -24.64 -19.81
CA ALA A 111 17.27 -24.22 -20.37
C ALA A 111 17.39 -22.82 -20.98
N VAL A 112 16.39 -22.36 -21.68
CA VAL A 112 16.31 -21.01 -22.23
C VAL A 112 15.26 -20.20 -21.46
N LEU A 113 15.64 -19.04 -20.98
CA LEU A 113 14.72 -18.07 -20.39
C LEU A 113 14.32 -17.06 -21.45
N CYS A 114 13.02 -16.86 -21.64
CA CYS A 114 12.45 -16.02 -22.69
C CYS A 114 11.12 -15.40 -22.27
N GLY A 115 10.61 -14.44 -23.05
CA GLY A 115 9.33 -13.76 -22.78
C GLY A 115 9.42 -12.67 -21.72
N GLY A 116 8.27 -12.25 -21.18
CA GLY A 116 8.21 -11.13 -20.25
C GLY A 116 8.68 -9.82 -20.86
N ALA A 117 9.51 -9.09 -20.14
CA ALA A 117 10.15 -7.85 -20.61
C ALA A 117 11.48 -8.09 -21.35
N ALA A 118 11.97 -9.33 -21.43
CA ALA A 118 13.23 -9.66 -22.10
C ALA A 118 13.04 -9.71 -23.63
N GLU A 119 13.76 -8.85 -24.34
CA GLU A 119 13.70 -8.80 -25.82
C GLU A 119 14.36 -10.02 -26.49
N ASN A 120 15.31 -10.69 -25.80
CA ASN A 120 16.07 -11.79 -26.38
C ASN A 120 16.12 -13.01 -25.44
N PRO A 121 15.93 -14.23 -25.99
CA PRO A 121 16.13 -15.47 -25.27
C PRO A 121 17.57 -15.59 -24.74
N ARG A 122 17.75 -16.10 -23.51
CA ARG A 122 19.06 -16.34 -22.91
C ARG A 122 19.16 -17.72 -22.28
N GLU A 123 20.30 -18.36 -22.46
CA GLU A 123 20.57 -19.65 -21.84
C GLU A 123 20.80 -19.50 -20.34
N VAL A 124 20.15 -20.37 -19.55
CA VAL A 124 20.23 -20.38 -18.10
C VAL A 124 20.42 -21.78 -17.56
N LYS A 125 20.99 -21.90 -16.36
CA LYS A 125 21.16 -23.18 -15.68
C LYS A 125 20.30 -23.22 -14.41
N ILE A 126 19.51 -24.28 -14.28
CA ILE A 126 18.67 -24.55 -13.09
C ILE A 126 19.56 -25.14 -12.00
N SER A 127 20.10 -24.31 -11.09
CA SER A 127 21.03 -24.76 -10.06
C SER A 127 20.35 -25.57 -8.98
N ARG A 128 19.16 -25.13 -8.57
CA ARG A 128 18.33 -25.81 -7.57
C ARG A 128 16.86 -25.77 -7.95
N LEU A 129 16.18 -26.84 -7.61
CA LEU A 129 14.75 -27.04 -7.86
C LEU A 129 14.07 -27.44 -6.55
N TYR A 130 12.96 -26.79 -6.21
CA TYR A 130 12.20 -27.06 -4.99
C TYR A 130 10.73 -27.29 -5.30
N ARG A 131 10.11 -28.14 -4.49
CA ARG A 131 8.66 -28.32 -4.38
C ARG A 131 8.18 -27.75 -3.06
N PHE A 132 6.92 -27.36 -3.00
CA PHE A 132 6.26 -26.92 -1.77
C PHE A 132 5.58 -28.11 -1.08
N GLU A 133 5.98 -28.40 0.16
CA GLU A 133 5.31 -29.35 1.05
C GLU A 133 4.77 -28.58 2.26
N GLY A 134 3.47 -28.28 2.21
CA GLY A 134 2.86 -27.31 3.13
C GLY A 134 3.50 -25.94 2.97
N LEU A 135 4.09 -25.39 4.03
CA LEU A 135 4.78 -24.10 4.02
C LEU A 135 6.30 -24.22 3.78
N LYS A 136 6.82 -25.42 3.60
CA LYS A 136 8.27 -25.65 3.45
C LYS A 136 8.64 -25.88 1.99
N ARG A 137 9.80 -25.39 1.59
CA ARG A 137 10.44 -25.74 0.32
C ARG A 137 11.32 -26.96 0.53
N VAL A 138 11.09 -28.00 -0.26
CA VAL A 138 11.85 -29.25 -0.26
C VAL A 138 12.60 -29.38 -1.58
N GLU A 139 13.91 -29.59 -1.53
CA GLU A 139 14.74 -29.74 -2.73
C GLU A 139 14.41 -31.08 -3.41
N ILE A 140 14.22 -31.05 -4.74
CA ILE A 140 13.87 -32.19 -5.57
C ILE A 140 14.77 -32.26 -6.80
N GLU A 141 14.85 -33.42 -7.44
CA GLU A 141 15.64 -33.61 -8.65
C GLU A 141 14.84 -33.33 -9.94
N GLU A 142 13.54 -33.59 -9.93
CA GLU A 142 12.65 -33.44 -11.09
C GLU A 142 11.22 -33.09 -10.67
N ALA A 143 10.51 -32.33 -11.54
CA ALA A 143 9.08 -32.06 -11.41
C ALA A 143 8.42 -32.06 -12.81
N GLY A 144 7.12 -32.41 -12.87
CA GLY A 144 6.34 -32.53 -14.10
C GLY A 144 5.25 -31.48 -14.27
N ALA A 145 4.55 -31.55 -15.40
CA ALA A 145 3.49 -30.63 -15.75
C ALA A 145 2.39 -30.55 -14.69
N GLY A 146 1.88 -29.35 -14.42
CA GLY A 146 0.89 -29.06 -13.39
C GLY A 146 1.45 -28.77 -12.00
N GLU A 147 2.71 -29.13 -11.71
CA GLU A 147 3.35 -28.84 -10.43
C GLU A 147 3.75 -27.36 -10.32
N ILE A 148 3.69 -26.82 -9.09
CA ILE A 148 4.26 -25.51 -8.74
C ILE A 148 5.63 -25.72 -8.16
N VAL A 149 6.62 -25.12 -8.78
CA VAL A 149 8.03 -25.25 -8.40
C VAL A 149 8.67 -23.90 -8.07
N ALA A 150 9.74 -23.96 -7.26
CA ALA A 150 10.61 -22.83 -7.03
C ALA A 150 11.99 -23.15 -7.61
N VAL A 151 12.51 -22.24 -8.44
CA VAL A 151 13.75 -22.40 -9.21
C VAL A 151 14.75 -21.36 -8.78
N ALA A 152 15.98 -21.77 -8.45
CA ALA A 152 17.07 -20.88 -8.12
C ALA A 152 18.28 -21.08 -9.04
N GLY A 153 19.12 -20.06 -9.14
CA GLY A 153 20.33 -20.04 -9.96
C GLY A 153 20.25 -19.11 -11.17
N ILE A 154 19.13 -18.41 -11.32
CA ILE A 154 18.92 -17.42 -12.38
C ILE A 154 18.94 -16.03 -11.73
N SER A 155 20.06 -15.29 -11.90
CA SER A 155 20.29 -14.02 -11.19
C SER A 155 19.33 -12.92 -11.58
N ASP A 156 18.99 -12.84 -12.87
CA ASP A 156 18.23 -11.74 -13.46
C ASP A 156 16.80 -12.13 -13.81
N LEU A 157 16.28 -13.14 -13.12
CA LEU A 157 14.92 -13.62 -13.33
C LEU A 157 13.89 -12.54 -13.02
N ALA A 158 12.95 -12.34 -13.97
CA ALA A 158 11.81 -11.45 -13.81
C ALA A 158 10.48 -12.21 -13.83
N ILE A 159 9.45 -11.59 -13.26
CA ILE A 159 8.08 -12.13 -13.37
C ILE A 159 7.64 -12.04 -14.82
N GLY A 160 6.95 -13.10 -15.31
CA GLY A 160 6.47 -13.20 -16.68
C GLY A 160 7.45 -13.82 -17.66
N GLU A 161 8.68 -14.08 -17.24
CA GLU A 161 9.59 -14.87 -18.05
C GLU A 161 9.21 -16.35 -17.97
N THR A 162 9.41 -17.04 -19.08
CA THR A 162 9.16 -18.48 -19.24
C THR A 162 10.49 -19.21 -19.40
N VAL A 163 10.70 -20.27 -18.64
CA VAL A 163 11.78 -21.23 -18.89
C VAL A 163 11.28 -22.27 -19.91
N CYS A 164 12.03 -22.40 -21.01
CA CYS A 164 11.74 -23.32 -22.12
C CYS A 164 12.90 -24.28 -22.37
N ASP A 165 12.65 -25.34 -23.13
CA ASP A 165 13.71 -26.18 -23.69
C ASP A 165 14.62 -25.39 -24.63
N VAL A 166 15.89 -25.80 -24.71
CA VAL A 166 16.88 -25.18 -25.60
C VAL A 166 16.49 -25.27 -27.07
N ASP A 167 15.90 -26.40 -27.47
CA ASP A 167 15.52 -26.69 -28.84
C ASP A 167 14.09 -26.22 -29.17
N HIS A 168 13.31 -25.79 -28.17
CA HIS A 168 11.93 -25.35 -28.36
C HIS A 168 11.62 -24.13 -27.48
N VAL A 169 11.86 -22.95 -28.02
CA VAL A 169 11.67 -21.68 -27.33
C VAL A 169 10.29 -21.12 -27.67
N ASP A 170 9.33 -21.33 -26.75
CA ASP A 170 7.93 -20.89 -26.89
C ASP A 170 7.46 -20.23 -25.58
N PRO A 171 7.60 -18.88 -25.45
CA PRO A 171 7.22 -18.18 -24.23
C PRO A 171 5.70 -18.15 -24.05
N LEU A 172 5.26 -18.37 -22.82
CA LEU A 172 3.85 -18.25 -22.46
C LEU A 172 3.40 -16.77 -22.43
N PRO A 173 2.13 -16.48 -22.75
CA PRO A 173 1.60 -15.14 -22.68
C PRO A 173 1.68 -14.59 -21.25
N PHE A 174 2.08 -13.35 -21.13
CA PHE A 174 2.27 -12.68 -19.85
C PHE A 174 1.57 -11.32 -19.81
N VAL A 175 0.94 -11.00 -18.69
CA VAL A 175 0.38 -9.69 -18.45
C VAL A 175 1.48 -8.77 -17.94
N LYS A 176 1.72 -7.66 -18.65
CA LYS A 176 2.73 -6.68 -18.27
C LYS A 176 2.41 -6.11 -16.87
N ILE A 177 3.42 -6.05 -16.04
CA ILE A 177 3.31 -5.43 -14.71
C ILE A 177 3.37 -3.91 -14.89
N ASP A 178 2.43 -3.19 -14.28
CA ASP A 178 2.38 -1.75 -14.32
C ASP A 178 3.63 -1.12 -13.72
N GLU A 179 4.10 -0.05 -14.33
CA GLU A 179 5.21 0.73 -13.83
C GLU A 179 4.80 1.54 -12.59
N PRO A 180 5.78 1.90 -11.72
CA PRO A 180 5.50 2.79 -10.60
C PRO A 180 4.97 4.15 -11.06
N THR A 181 3.90 4.62 -10.44
CA THR A 181 3.28 5.93 -10.71
C THR A 181 3.61 6.98 -9.66
N LEU A 182 4.00 6.57 -8.45
CA LEU A 182 4.35 7.45 -7.34
C LEU A 182 5.79 7.22 -6.89
N SER A 183 6.42 8.28 -6.42
CA SER A 183 7.73 8.21 -5.77
C SER A 183 7.76 9.07 -4.51
N MET A 184 8.57 8.65 -3.54
CA MET A 184 8.85 9.43 -2.33
C MET A 184 10.30 9.24 -1.88
N MET A 185 10.79 10.17 -1.08
CA MET A 185 12.15 10.10 -0.53
C MET A 185 12.10 9.41 0.82
N PHE A 186 12.96 8.39 0.99
CA PHE A 186 13.28 7.77 2.26
C PHE A 186 14.63 8.27 2.71
N MET A 187 14.74 8.75 3.93
CA MET A 187 15.97 9.33 4.44
C MET A 187 16.24 8.96 5.88
N VAL A 188 17.49 9.04 6.28
CA VAL A 188 17.89 8.87 7.68
C VAL A 188 17.17 9.92 8.52
N ASN A 189 16.67 9.51 9.69
CA ASN A 189 16.07 10.45 10.64
C ASN A 189 17.16 11.29 11.29
N ASP A 190 17.12 12.60 11.07
CA ASP A 190 18.03 13.61 11.63
C ASP A 190 17.34 14.52 12.66
N SER A 191 16.18 14.11 13.18
CA SER A 191 15.44 14.84 14.19
C SER A 191 16.18 14.88 15.54
N PRO A 192 15.83 15.79 16.46
CA PRO A 192 16.37 15.80 17.82
C PRO A 192 16.09 14.54 18.64
N PHE A 193 15.15 13.71 18.18
CA PHE A 193 14.83 12.42 18.79
C PHE A 193 15.40 11.21 18.06
N ALA A 194 16.20 11.44 17.02
CA ALA A 194 16.81 10.36 16.24
C ALA A 194 17.59 9.36 17.12
N GLY A 195 17.40 8.06 16.84
CA GLY A 195 18.09 6.97 17.53
C GLY A 195 17.58 6.64 18.94
N LYS A 196 16.48 7.26 19.39
CA LYS A 196 15.91 6.98 20.72
C LYS A 196 14.96 5.78 20.73
N GLU A 197 14.38 5.43 19.62
CA GLU A 197 13.29 4.46 19.54
C GLU A 197 13.58 3.31 18.59
N GLY A 198 14.29 3.56 17.49
CA GLY A 198 14.64 2.57 16.49
C GLY A 198 15.95 1.85 16.79
N LYS A 199 16.06 0.61 16.33
CA LYS A 199 17.29 -0.20 16.36
C LYS A 199 18.13 0.04 15.10
N TYR A 200 17.49 0.17 13.94
CA TYR A 200 18.13 0.36 12.65
C TYR A 200 17.94 1.81 12.20
N VAL A 201 18.97 2.64 12.41
CA VAL A 201 18.89 4.10 12.26
C VAL A 201 19.91 4.66 11.26
N THR A 202 20.79 3.81 10.69
CA THR A 202 21.86 4.25 9.81
C THR A 202 21.46 4.19 8.32
N SER A 203 22.12 5.00 7.50
CA SER A 203 21.98 5.00 6.04
C SER A 203 22.21 3.60 5.45
N ARG A 204 23.23 2.89 5.94
CA ARG A 204 23.50 1.53 5.50
C ARG A 204 22.34 0.58 5.77
N ASN A 205 21.77 0.60 6.99
CA ASN A 205 20.63 -0.24 7.34
C ASN A 205 19.43 0.05 6.45
N LEU A 206 19.15 1.34 6.23
CA LEU A 206 18.06 1.80 5.37
C LEU A 206 18.27 1.32 3.93
N ARG A 207 19.47 1.51 3.39
CA ARG A 207 19.86 1.06 2.06
C ARG A 207 19.66 -0.46 1.89
N ASP A 208 20.29 -1.23 2.75
CA ASP A 208 20.27 -2.70 2.67
C ASP A 208 18.82 -3.22 2.71
N ARG A 209 17.96 -2.62 3.55
CA ARG A 209 16.54 -3.00 3.66
C ARG A 209 15.74 -2.65 2.40
N LEU A 210 15.92 -1.44 1.87
CA LEU A 210 15.21 -0.98 0.66
C LEU A 210 15.64 -1.80 -0.56
N PHE A 211 16.92 -2.07 -0.76
CA PHE A 211 17.40 -2.88 -1.87
C PHE A 211 17.03 -4.37 -1.74
N LYS A 212 16.86 -4.87 -0.52
CA LYS A 212 16.33 -6.22 -0.29
C LYS A 212 14.85 -6.31 -0.72
N GLU A 213 14.05 -5.29 -0.47
CA GLU A 213 12.64 -5.25 -0.90
C GLU A 213 12.49 -5.40 -2.41
N VAL A 214 13.30 -4.73 -3.19
CA VAL A 214 13.26 -4.78 -4.66
C VAL A 214 13.57 -6.17 -5.23
N GLN A 215 14.21 -7.05 -4.46
CA GLN A 215 14.49 -8.42 -4.95
C GLN A 215 13.21 -9.25 -5.10
N THR A 216 12.19 -8.96 -4.30
CA THR A 216 10.91 -9.68 -4.31
C THR A 216 9.76 -8.83 -4.83
N ASN A 217 9.83 -7.51 -4.67
CA ASN A 217 8.77 -6.57 -5.06
C ASN A 217 9.08 -5.91 -6.40
N VAL A 218 8.62 -6.55 -7.46
CA VAL A 218 8.91 -6.13 -8.86
C VAL A 218 8.26 -4.79 -9.27
N SER A 219 7.26 -4.35 -8.52
CA SER A 219 6.56 -3.08 -8.78
C SER A 219 7.19 -1.91 -8.04
N MET A 220 8.30 -2.14 -7.36
CA MET A 220 9.03 -1.13 -6.61
C MET A 220 10.39 -0.88 -7.25
N ARG A 221 10.79 0.39 -7.29
CA ARG A 221 12.15 0.80 -7.70
C ARG A 221 12.78 1.61 -6.58
N VAL A 222 14.05 1.38 -6.34
CA VAL A 222 14.87 2.13 -5.38
C VAL A 222 16.06 2.71 -6.12
N GLU A 223 16.23 4.00 -6.03
CA GLU A 223 17.31 4.75 -6.66
C GLU A 223 18.11 5.48 -5.59
N GLU A 224 19.44 5.41 -5.69
CA GLU A 224 20.33 6.25 -4.89
C GLU A 224 20.25 7.68 -5.38
N THR A 225 20.41 8.63 -4.47
CA THR A 225 20.45 10.07 -4.80
C THR A 225 21.87 10.60 -4.67
N GLU A 226 22.08 11.87 -4.96
CA GLU A 226 23.38 12.54 -4.71
C GLU A 226 23.76 12.51 -3.21
N SER A 227 22.78 12.40 -2.32
CA SER A 227 23.01 12.26 -0.88
C SER A 227 23.07 10.78 -0.50
N THR A 228 24.09 10.38 0.25
CA THR A 228 24.23 9.02 0.78
C THR A 228 23.19 8.62 1.82
N ASP A 229 22.46 9.58 2.36
CA ASP A 229 21.48 9.40 3.44
C ASP A 229 20.03 9.45 2.94
N MET A 230 19.83 9.49 1.61
CA MET A 230 18.53 9.65 0.99
C MET A 230 18.36 8.73 -0.22
N PHE A 231 17.22 8.06 -0.31
CA PHE A 231 16.87 7.11 -1.37
C PHE A 231 15.52 7.49 -1.96
N LYS A 232 15.41 7.47 -3.29
CA LYS A 232 14.13 7.63 -3.97
C LYS A 232 13.50 6.27 -4.13
N VAL A 233 12.31 6.09 -3.57
CA VAL A 233 11.53 4.85 -3.66
C VAL A 233 10.29 5.13 -4.48
N SER A 234 10.09 4.33 -5.52
CA SER A 234 8.95 4.44 -6.42
C SER A 234 8.06 3.20 -6.28
N GLY A 235 6.74 3.38 -6.29
CA GLY A 235 5.74 2.32 -6.15
C GLY A 235 4.48 2.62 -6.96
N ARG A 236 3.60 1.63 -7.07
CA ARG A 236 2.35 1.73 -7.85
C ARG A 236 1.34 2.73 -7.30
N GLY A 237 1.38 2.98 -5.99
CA GLY A 237 0.41 3.85 -5.34
C GLY A 237 0.76 4.13 -3.88
N GLU A 238 -0.04 4.99 -3.25
CA GLU A 238 0.17 5.42 -1.87
C GLU A 238 0.12 4.24 -0.88
N LEU A 239 -0.86 3.35 -1.03
CA LEU A 239 -0.99 2.16 -0.16
C LEU A 239 0.24 1.25 -0.25
N HIS A 240 0.81 1.06 -1.44
CA HIS A 240 2.00 0.23 -1.62
C HIS A 240 3.21 0.78 -0.83
N LEU A 241 3.42 2.10 -0.90
CA LEU A 241 4.49 2.78 -0.15
C LEU A 241 4.20 2.80 1.36
N SER A 242 2.96 3.01 1.78
CA SER A 242 2.55 2.98 3.20
C SER A 242 2.75 1.60 3.83
N ILE A 243 2.47 0.52 3.10
CA ILE A 243 2.73 -0.85 3.56
C ILE A 243 4.22 -1.08 3.80
N LEU A 244 5.09 -0.63 2.88
CA LEU A 244 6.54 -0.72 3.08
C LEU A 244 6.98 0.03 4.34
N ILE A 245 6.51 1.27 4.52
CA ILE A 245 6.83 2.09 5.69
C ILE A 245 6.40 1.38 6.98
N GLU A 246 5.18 0.84 7.04
CA GLU A 246 4.67 0.15 8.21
C GLU A 246 5.41 -1.17 8.50
N GLN A 247 5.78 -1.93 7.46
CA GLN A 247 6.60 -3.13 7.62
C GLN A 247 7.98 -2.80 8.19
N MET A 248 8.64 -1.75 7.68
CA MET A 248 9.94 -1.30 8.18
C MET A 248 9.83 -0.81 9.63
N ARG A 249 8.76 -0.06 9.96
CA ARG A 249 8.46 0.39 11.32
C ARG A 249 8.35 -0.79 12.30
N ARG A 250 7.64 -1.86 11.92
CA ARG A 250 7.50 -3.10 12.72
C ARG A 250 8.78 -3.91 12.83
N GLN A 251 9.74 -3.68 11.94
CA GLN A 251 11.06 -4.30 11.95
C GLN A 251 12.11 -3.46 12.71
N ASP A 252 11.68 -2.54 13.57
CA ASP A 252 12.53 -1.65 14.38
C ASP A 252 13.38 -0.64 13.58
N TYR A 253 12.99 -0.30 12.36
CA TYR A 253 13.63 0.78 11.60
C TYR A 253 13.12 2.15 12.06
N GLU A 254 14.03 3.12 12.03
CA GLU A 254 13.72 4.54 12.27
C GLU A 254 14.27 5.35 11.09
N PHE A 255 13.39 6.13 10.44
CA PHE A 255 13.70 6.89 9.24
C PHE A 255 12.69 8.03 9.06
N ALA A 256 12.93 8.89 8.08
CA ALA A 256 11.98 9.92 7.69
C ALA A 256 11.58 9.76 6.22
N VAL A 257 10.38 10.19 5.87
CA VAL A 257 9.86 10.13 4.50
C VAL A 257 9.27 11.48 4.08
N SER A 258 9.38 11.78 2.78
CA SER A 258 8.75 12.93 2.16
C SER A 258 7.30 12.65 1.75
N ARG A 259 6.57 13.68 1.37
CA ARG A 259 5.29 13.55 0.66
C ARG A 259 5.47 12.70 -0.61
N PRO A 260 4.53 11.78 -0.95
CA PRO A 260 4.54 11.10 -2.23
C PRO A 260 4.31 12.08 -3.38
N LYS A 261 5.07 11.91 -4.46
CA LYS A 261 4.97 12.70 -5.70
C LYS A 261 4.73 11.80 -6.89
N VAL A 262 3.91 12.26 -7.81
CA VAL A 262 3.61 11.56 -9.06
C VAL A 262 4.84 11.57 -9.97
N ILE A 263 5.06 10.49 -10.68
CA ILE A 263 6.12 10.37 -11.67
C ILE A 263 5.58 10.86 -13.01
N TYR A 264 6.16 11.94 -13.51
CA TYR A 264 5.84 12.51 -14.82
C TYR A 264 6.72 11.90 -15.90
N HIS A 265 6.17 11.69 -17.07
CA HIS A 265 6.91 11.33 -18.28
C HIS A 265 6.98 12.52 -19.25
N LYS A 266 7.94 12.49 -20.17
CA LYS A 266 8.02 13.45 -21.26
C LYS A 266 7.80 12.72 -22.59
N ALA A 267 6.81 13.16 -23.35
CA ALA A 267 6.61 12.68 -24.70
C ALA A 267 7.77 13.14 -25.61
N PRO A 268 7.96 12.50 -26.80
CA PRO A 268 9.02 12.87 -27.74
C PRO A 268 8.96 14.33 -28.22
N ASP A 269 7.81 14.95 -28.19
CA ASP A 269 7.57 16.38 -28.52
C ASP A 269 7.86 17.33 -27.35
N GLY A 270 8.23 16.80 -26.17
CA GLY A 270 8.51 17.55 -24.95
C GLY A 270 7.29 17.79 -24.05
N THR A 271 6.09 17.36 -24.46
CA THR A 271 4.88 17.46 -23.64
C THR A 271 5.03 16.69 -22.34
N LEU A 272 4.66 17.32 -21.23
CA LEU A 272 4.64 16.67 -19.91
C LEU A 272 3.42 15.78 -19.82
N LEU A 273 3.64 14.51 -19.53
CA LEU A 273 2.59 13.50 -19.32
C LEU A 273 2.49 13.13 -17.84
N GLU A 274 1.25 12.95 -17.38
CA GLU A 274 0.95 12.47 -16.04
C GLU A 274 0.14 11.17 -16.07
N PRO A 275 0.32 10.28 -15.09
CA PRO A 275 -0.45 9.04 -15.02
C PRO A 275 -1.90 9.35 -14.66
N ILE A 276 -2.80 8.71 -15.39
CA ILE A 276 -4.26 8.76 -15.18
C ILE A 276 -4.71 7.41 -14.63
N GLU A 277 -5.64 7.44 -13.71
CA GLU A 277 -6.29 6.25 -13.17
C GLU A 277 -7.77 6.23 -13.59
N GLU A 278 -8.25 5.04 -13.92
CA GLU A 278 -9.67 4.76 -13.99
C GLU A 278 -10.17 4.52 -12.58
N LEU A 279 -11.02 5.41 -12.12
CA LEU A 279 -11.57 5.44 -10.76
C LEU A 279 -13.03 5.01 -10.80
N THR A 280 -13.35 3.94 -10.07
CA THR A 280 -14.72 3.49 -9.82
C THR A 280 -15.12 3.86 -8.40
N ILE A 281 -16.27 4.51 -8.25
CA ILE A 281 -16.83 4.85 -6.94
C ILE A 281 -18.28 4.36 -6.85
N ASP A 282 -18.57 3.58 -5.80
CA ASP A 282 -19.92 3.18 -5.43
C ASP A 282 -20.39 4.00 -4.22
N VAL A 283 -21.46 4.75 -4.37
CA VAL A 283 -22.03 5.60 -3.31
C VAL A 283 -23.55 5.60 -3.33
N PRO A 284 -24.20 5.77 -2.17
CA PRO A 284 -25.64 6.06 -2.13
C PRO A 284 -25.99 7.33 -2.92
N GLN A 285 -27.18 7.35 -3.55
CA GLN A 285 -27.68 8.45 -4.39
C GLN A 285 -27.51 9.84 -3.76
N ASP A 286 -27.71 9.95 -2.45
CA ASP A 286 -27.66 11.22 -1.72
C ASP A 286 -26.28 11.91 -1.73
N TYR A 287 -25.22 11.14 -1.95
CA TYR A 287 -23.83 11.64 -1.90
C TYR A 287 -23.21 11.92 -3.27
N VAL A 288 -23.89 11.56 -4.37
CA VAL A 288 -23.39 11.71 -5.74
C VAL A 288 -22.96 13.16 -6.01
N GLY A 289 -23.79 14.15 -5.60
CA GLY A 289 -23.48 15.57 -5.83
C GLY A 289 -22.18 16.03 -5.15
N ALA A 290 -21.96 15.62 -3.90
CA ALA A 290 -20.73 15.97 -3.15
C ALA A 290 -19.47 15.33 -3.77
N VAL A 291 -19.59 14.08 -4.20
CA VAL A 291 -18.51 13.35 -4.89
C VAL A 291 -18.15 14.03 -6.21
N MET A 292 -19.15 14.35 -7.02
CA MET A 292 -18.97 15.03 -8.31
C MET A 292 -18.28 16.39 -8.18
N GLU A 293 -18.70 17.21 -7.21
CA GLU A 293 -18.10 18.52 -6.97
C GLU A 293 -16.62 18.41 -6.61
N LYS A 294 -16.29 17.52 -5.67
CA LYS A 294 -14.90 17.34 -5.20
C LYS A 294 -13.99 16.76 -6.27
N LEU A 295 -14.45 15.75 -6.99
CA LEU A 295 -13.67 15.15 -8.07
C LEU A 295 -13.45 16.12 -9.24
N GLY A 296 -14.43 16.96 -9.56
CA GLY A 296 -14.28 18.00 -10.56
C GLY A 296 -13.16 19.00 -10.24
N ARG A 297 -13.01 19.41 -8.95
CA ARG A 297 -11.88 20.24 -8.50
C ARG A 297 -10.53 19.53 -8.60
N ARG A 298 -10.53 18.18 -8.53
CA ARG A 298 -9.35 17.32 -8.66
C ARG A 298 -9.07 16.89 -10.11
N LYS A 299 -9.69 17.55 -11.09
CA LYS A 299 -9.52 17.30 -12.54
C LYS A 299 -9.99 15.92 -13.00
N ALA A 300 -10.92 15.29 -12.29
CA ALA A 300 -11.56 14.08 -12.75
C ALA A 300 -12.53 14.36 -13.91
N GLU A 301 -12.53 13.48 -14.89
CA GLU A 301 -13.46 13.47 -16.03
C GLU A 301 -14.40 12.28 -15.87
N MET A 302 -15.71 12.54 -15.79
CA MET A 302 -16.71 11.48 -15.66
C MET A 302 -16.85 10.74 -16.98
N ILE A 303 -16.74 9.43 -16.94
CA ILE A 303 -16.88 8.53 -18.08
C ILE A 303 -18.28 7.96 -18.13
N ASP A 304 -18.79 7.45 -16.98
CA ASP A 304 -20.09 6.81 -16.90
C ASP A 304 -20.72 6.96 -15.51
N MET A 305 -22.04 6.80 -15.45
CA MET A 305 -22.82 6.79 -14.23
C MET A 305 -23.93 5.74 -14.33
N ILE A 306 -23.80 4.66 -13.56
CA ILE A 306 -24.72 3.53 -13.57
C ILE A 306 -25.49 3.51 -12.26
N SER A 307 -26.81 3.65 -12.34
CA SER A 307 -27.69 3.50 -11.16
C SER A 307 -28.08 2.04 -11.01
N GLU A 308 -27.97 1.51 -9.80
CA GLU A 308 -28.47 0.17 -9.51
C GLU A 308 -29.99 0.08 -9.72
N PRO A 309 -30.52 -1.09 -10.12
CA PRO A 309 -31.94 -1.29 -10.35
C PRO A 309 -32.83 -0.91 -9.16
N ASN A 310 -32.29 -1.02 -7.94
CA ASN A 310 -32.99 -0.68 -6.70
C ASN A 310 -32.98 0.82 -6.37
N GLY A 311 -32.24 1.64 -7.13
CA GLY A 311 -32.15 3.10 -6.97
C GLY A 311 -31.48 3.57 -5.66
N THR A 312 -30.83 2.68 -4.90
CA THR A 312 -30.20 3.01 -3.61
C THR A 312 -28.74 3.38 -3.75
N SER A 313 -28.04 2.82 -4.74
CA SER A 313 -26.62 3.00 -4.99
C SER A 313 -26.36 3.43 -6.43
N VAL A 314 -25.29 4.18 -6.62
CA VAL A 314 -24.84 4.66 -7.94
C VAL A 314 -23.36 4.36 -8.07
N ARG A 315 -23.01 3.74 -9.19
CA ARG A 315 -21.62 3.53 -9.62
C ARG A 315 -21.21 4.67 -10.53
N LEU A 316 -20.12 5.33 -10.17
CA LEU A 316 -19.53 6.43 -10.92
C LEU A 316 -18.17 5.98 -11.46
N LEU A 317 -17.92 6.20 -12.75
CA LEU A 317 -16.65 5.90 -13.41
C LEU A 317 -16.00 7.20 -13.87
N PHE A 318 -14.73 7.38 -13.52
CA PHE A 318 -13.95 8.58 -13.86
C PHE A 318 -12.57 8.23 -14.39
N HIS A 319 -12.02 9.11 -15.25
CA HIS A 319 -10.58 9.22 -15.46
C HIS A 319 -10.04 10.39 -14.65
N ILE A 320 -9.04 10.14 -13.82
CA ILE A 320 -8.50 11.13 -12.88
C ILE A 320 -6.98 11.07 -12.84
N PRO A 321 -6.26 12.22 -12.80
CA PRO A 321 -4.83 12.22 -12.52
C PRO A 321 -4.52 11.56 -11.17
N THR A 322 -3.52 10.66 -11.12
CA THR A 322 -3.12 9.98 -9.87
C THR A 322 -2.89 10.96 -8.72
N ARG A 323 -2.34 12.17 -8.99
CA ARG A 323 -2.18 13.22 -7.97
C ARG A 323 -3.50 13.74 -7.40
N GLY A 324 -4.59 13.63 -8.17
CA GLY A 324 -5.94 13.99 -7.73
C GLY A 324 -6.54 12.98 -6.76
N LEU A 325 -6.03 11.75 -6.72
CA LEU A 325 -6.46 10.71 -5.78
C LEU A 325 -5.76 10.78 -4.43
N LEU A 326 -4.59 11.44 -4.37
CA LEU A 326 -3.86 11.58 -3.10
C LEU A 326 -4.76 12.24 -2.05
N GLY A 327 -4.98 11.52 -0.95
CA GLY A 327 -5.83 11.95 0.17
C GLY A 327 -7.33 11.89 -0.07
N TYR A 328 -7.82 11.62 -1.27
CA TYR A 328 -9.25 11.63 -1.56
C TYR A 328 -10.04 10.55 -0.83
N ARG A 329 -9.43 9.41 -0.54
CA ARG A 329 -10.08 8.29 0.16
C ARG A 329 -10.67 8.70 1.51
N ASN A 330 -9.92 9.45 2.30
CA ASN A 330 -10.37 9.92 3.62
C ASN A 330 -11.49 10.96 3.50
N GLU A 331 -11.42 11.83 2.48
CA GLU A 331 -12.49 12.77 2.18
C GLU A 331 -13.78 12.04 1.77
N LEU A 332 -13.69 11.06 0.86
CA LEU A 332 -14.82 10.25 0.43
C LEU A 332 -15.53 9.58 1.61
N LEU A 333 -14.76 8.93 2.49
CA LEU A 333 -15.31 8.28 3.70
C LEU A 333 -16.01 9.29 4.62
N THR A 334 -15.44 10.49 4.77
CA THR A 334 -16.04 11.56 5.59
C THR A 334 -17.33 12.06 4.98
N ASP A 335 -17.34 12.37 3.67
CA ASP A 335 -18.49 12.93 2.97
C ASP A 335 -19.65 11.94 2.87
N THR A 336 -19.34 10.66 2.69
CA THR A 336 -20.33 9.58 2.56
C THR A 336 -20.66 8.91 3.90
N ARG A 337 -20.14 9.42 5.01
CA ARG A 337 -20.30 8.84 6.35
C ARG A 337 -19.90 7.36 6.41
N GLY A 338 -18.87 6.99 5.66
CA GLY A 338 -18.34 5.63 5.58
C GLY A 338 -19.07 4.72 4.56
N ASN A 339 -20.06 5.21 3.81
CA ASN A 339 -20.81 4.39 2.85
C ASN A 339 -20.21 4.39 1.44
N GLY A 340 -19.20 5.22 1.16
CA GLY A 340 -18.54 5.26 -0.14
C GLY A 340 -17.44 4.20 -0.26
N VAL A 341 -17.45 3.49 -1.37
CA VAL A 341 -16.38 2.54 -1.75
C VAL A 341 -15.71 3.08 -3.01
N MET A 342 -14.38 3.03 -3.05
CA MET A 342 -13.61 3.43 -4.22
C MET A 342 -12.54 2.41 -4.56
N SER A 343 -12.33 2.20 -5.84
CA SER A 343 -11.20 1.46 -6.40
C SER A 343 -10.64 2.21 -7.59
N SER A 344 -9.33 2.11 -7.81
CA SER A 344 -8.68 2.70 -8.97
C SER A 344 -7.65 1.77 -9.56
N ILE A 345 -7.48 1.84 -10.86
CA ILE A 345 -6.45 1.13 -11.62
C ILE A 345 -5.75 2.11 -12.55
N PHE A 346 -4.46 1.90 -12.80
CA PHE A 346 -3.75 2.68 -13.80
C PHE A 346 -4.38 2.49 -15.18
N TYR A 347 -4.66 3.59 -15.87
CA TYR A 347 -5.23 3.60 -17.21
C TYR A 347 -4.15 3.87 -18.26
N GLU A 348 -3.68 5.11 -18.35
CA GLU A 348 -2.62 5.51 -19.29
C GLU A 348 -1.92 6.81 -18.84
N TYR A 349 -0.95 7.27 -19.63
CA TYR A 349 -0.33 8.57 -19.47
C TYR A 349 -0.96 9.59 -20.41
N GLU A 350 -1.51 10.69 -19.89
CA GLU A 350 -2.10 11.78 -20.65
C GLU A 350 -1.36 13.11 -20.41
N PRO A 351 -1.56 14.12 -21.28
CA PRO A 351 -1.01 15.45 -21.06
C PRO A 351 -1.43 16.04 -19.71
N TYR A 352 -0.53 16.75 -19.07
CA TYR A 352 -0.76 17.38 -17.76
C TYR A 352 -2.03 18.26 -17.75
N LYS A 353 -2.99 17.96 -16.88
CA LYS A 353 -4.33 18.60 -16.82
C LYS A 353 -4.36 19.92 -16.03
N GLY A 354 -3.21 20.53 -15.76
CA GLY A 354 -3.11 21.79 -15.00
C GLY A 354 -3.11 21.57 -13.49
N ASP A 355 -2.98 22.65 -12.72
CA ASP A 355 -2.84 22.59 -11.27
C ASP A 355 -4.10 22.07 -10.57
N ILE A 356 -3.91 21.30 -9.52
CA ILE A 356 -4.93 20.86 -8.58
C ILE A 356 -4.71 21.65 -7.29
N GLU A 357 -5.77 22.14 -6.67
CA GLU A 357 -5.68 22.79 -5.37
C GLU A 357 -5.07 21.81 -4.34
N GLU A 358 -3.96 22.24 -3.79
CA GLU A 358 -3.29 21.51 -2.71
C GLU A 358 -3.92 21.86 -1.34
N ARG A 359 -3.30 21.38 -0.27
CA ARG A 359 -3.70 21.63 1.11
C ARG A 359 -4.01 23.12 1.37
N THR A 360 -5.22 23.39 1.86
CA THR A 360 -5.70 24.76 2.14
C THR A 360 -5.36 25.27 3.54
N HIS A 361 -4.79 24.44 4.42
CA HIS A 361 -4.50 24.79 5.80
C HIS A 361 -3.01 24.63 6.11
N GLY A 362 -2.43 25.57 6.85
CA GLY A 362 -1.05 25.52 7.29
C GLY A 362 -0.82 24.57 8.47
N SER A 363 0.42 24.51 8.95
CA SER A 363 0.83 23.72 10.11
C SER A 363 1.00 24.58 11.36
N LEU A 364 0.63 24.04 12.53
CA LEU A 364 1.05 24.56 13.83
C LEU A 364 2.40 23.94 14.18
N VAL A 365 3.45 24.76 14.14
CA VAL A 365 4.86 24.30 14.28
C VAL A 365 5.38 24.64 15.67
N CYS A 366 5.94 23.66 16.37
CA CYS A 366 6.49 23.85 17.71
C CYS A 366 7.71 24.78 17.69
N SER A 367 7.76 25.74 18.64
CA SER A 367 8.82 26.75 18.73
C SER A 367 10.04 26.30 19.53
N GLU A 368 9.90 25.32 20.43
CA GLU A 368 10.96 24.89 21.32
C GLU A 368 10.87 23.39 21.66
N THR A 369 11.99 22.82 22.05
CA THR A 369 12.05 21.43 22.49
C THR A 369 11.67 21.34 23.97
N GLY A 370 10.75 20.43 24.31
CA GLY A 370 10.29 20.24 25.67
C GLY A 370 9.15 19.24 25.78
N GLU A 371 8.37 19.35 26.84
CA GLU A 371 7.16 18.57 27.08
C GLU A 371 5.94 19.48 26.97
N THR A 372 4.92 19.04 26.26
CA THR A 372 3.67 19.77 26.08
C THR A 372 2.96 19.98 27.42
N ASN A 373 2.42 21.16 27.62
CA ASN A 373 1.75 21.53 28.87
C ASN A 373 0.32 21.99 28.58
N SER A 374 -0.61 21.64 29.49
CA SER A 374 -2.04 21.99 29.35
C SER A 374 -2.25 23.49 29.12
N TYR A 375 -1.46 24.37 29.74
CA TYR A 375 -1.55 25.82 29.53
C TYR A 375 -1.09 26.24 28.14
N GLY A 376 0.01 25.66 27.64
CA GLY A 376 0.50 25.91 26.28
C GLY A 376 -0.49 25.45 25.20
N LEU A 377 -1.06 24.24 25.38
CA LEU A 377 -2.07 23.69 24.49
C LEU A 377 -3.37 24.50 24.52
N PHE A 378 -3.83 24.92 25.69
CA PHE A 378 -5.03 25.75 25.83
C PHE A 378 -4.90 27.08 25.06
N ASN A 379 -3.75 27.74 25.13
CA ASN A 379 -3.50 28.98 24.39
C ASN A 379 -3.31 28.77 22.86
N THR A 380 -3.14 27.52 22.42
CA THR A 380 -2.89 27.20 21.01
C THR A 380 -4.12 26.64 20.32
N GLN A 381 -5.01 25.96 21.03
CA GLN A 381 -6.17 25.25 20.46
C GLN A 381 -7.12 26.15 19.64
N ASP A 382 -7.21 27.45 19.92
CA ASP A 382 -8.02 28.40 19.16
C ASP A 382 -7.43 28.70 17.76
N ARG A 383 -6.20 28.25 17.48
CA ARG A 383 -5.51 28.46 16.20
C ARG A 383 -5.68 27.33 15.22
N GLY A 384 -6.23 26.19 15.70
CA GLY A 384 -6.47 25.03 14.86
C GLY A 384 -6.61 23.72 15.65
N ARG A 385 -6.60 22.62 14.92
CA ARG A 385 -6.77 21.26 15.48
C ARG A 385 -5.41 20.72 15.95
N MET A 386 -5.34 20.32 17.22
CA MET A 386 -4.10 19.76 17.80
C MET A 386 -3.95 18.27 17.47
N PHE A 387 -2.70 17.84 17.27
CA PHE A 387 -2.33 16.43 17.06
C PHE A 387 -1.70 15.79 18.30
N VAL A 388 -1.30 16.60 19.27
CA VAL A 388 -0.62 16.16 20.50
C VAL A 388 -1.43 16.54 21.74
N GLY A 389 -1.43 15.67 22.73
CA GLY A 389 -2.01 15.91 24.04
C GLY A 389 -0.98 16.51 25.04
N PRO A 390 -1.39 16.75 26.30
CA PRO A 390 -0.46 17.20 27.36
C PRO A 390 0.47 16.07 27.80
N GLY A 391 1.70 16.45 28.21
CA GLY A 391 2.71 15.51 28.70
C GLY A 391 3.47 14.77 27.59
N VAL A 392 3.35 15.20 26.35
CA VAL A 392 4.04 14.59 25.20
C VAL A 392 5.36 15.31 24.93
N PRO A 393 6.50 14.62 24.83
CA PRO A 393 7.76 15.22 24.41
C PRO A 393 7.65 15.69 22.95
N VAL A 394 8.05 16.93 22.69
CA VAL A 394 8.07 17.54 21.36
C VAL A 394 9.38 18.29 21.15
N TYR A 395 9.72 18.60 19.91
CA TYR A 395 10.92 19.36 19.58
C TYR A 395 10.62 20.55 18.65
N MET A 396 11.54 21.49 18.62
CA MET A 396 11.47 22.66 17.74
C MET A 396 11.36 22.22 16.27
N GLY A 397 10.35 22.71 15.56
CA GLY A 397 10.09 22.34 14.16
C GLY A 397 9.15 21.16 13.98
N GLU A 398 8.75 20.46 15.04
CA GLU A 398 7.71 19.43 15.01
C GLU A 398 6.35 20.06 14.74
N ILE A 399 5.52 19.38 13.95
CA ILE A 399 4.15 19.79 13.63
C ILE A 399 3.24 19.21 14.70
N VAL A 400 2.63 20.07 15.49
CA VAL A 400 1.80 19.72 16.64
C VAL A 400 0.31 19.91 16.39
N GLY A 401 -0.07 20.39 15.21
CA GLY A 401 -1.46 20.58 14.83
C GLY A 401 -1.62 21.15 13.42
N GLU A 402 -2.85 21.16 12.96
CA GLU A 402 -3.30 21.81 11.73
C GLU A 402 -3.76 23.23 12.04
N CYS A 403 -3.29 24.21 11.27
CA CYS A 403 -3.69 25.60 11.42
C CYS A 403 -5.07 25.84 10.75
N SER A 404 -5.92 26.66 11.34
CA SER A 404 -7.18 27.10 10.70
C SER A 404 -6.98 28.11 9.56
N ARG A 405 -5.74 28.55 9.31
CA ARG A 405 -5.35 29.46 8.22
C ARG A 405 -4.44 28.76 7.23
N ASN A 406 -4.28 29.31 6.06
CA ASN A 406 -3.43 28.76 4.98
C ASN A 406 -1.92 28.89 5.28
N GLU A 407 -1.53 29.63 6.32
CA GLU A 407 -0.14 29.86 6.68
C GLU A 407 0.28 29.06 7.90
N ASP A 408 1.56 28.69 7.93
CA ASP A 408 2.15 28.06 9.10
C ASP A 408 2.29 29.02 10.25
N ILE A 409 1.89 28.60 11.44
CA ILE A 409 2.01 29.39 12.66
C ILE A 409 2.95 28.66 13.63
N VAL A 410 3.99 29.38 14.08
CA VAL A 410 4.87 28.87 15.14
C VAL A 410 4.23 29.12 16.50
N VAL A 411 4.11 28.05 17.29
CA VAL A 411 3.39 28.02 18.58
C VAL A 411 4.26 27.45 19.68
N ASN A 412 4.03 27.90 20.91
CA ASN A 412 4.69 27.35 22.10
C ASN A 412 3.72 26.49 22.91
N VAL A 413 3.77 25.18 22.68
CA VAL A 413 2.96 24.19 23.39
C VAL A 413 3.59 23.73 24.71
N CYS A 414 4.87 24.07 24.95
CA CYS A 414 5.59 23.75 26.18
C CYS A 414 5.46 24.85 27.26
N LYS A 415 4.80 25.97 26.94
CA LYS A 415 4.69 27.13 27.84
C LYS A 415 3.95 26.77 29.13
N LYS A 416 4.64 26.96 30.24
CA LYS A 416 4.07 26.80 31.59
C LYS A 416 3.40 28.08 32.05
N LYS A 417 2.35 27.94 32.88
CA LYS A 417 1.72 29.09 33.55
C LYS A 417 2.71 29.67 34.57
N HIS A 418 3.06 30.98 34.46
CA HIS A 418 3.82 31.64 35.47
C HIS A 418 2.94 31.83 36.72
N VAL A 419 3.31 31.17 37.80
CA VAL A 419 2.67 31.34 39.12
C VAL A 419 3.26 32.60 39.75
N THR A 420 2.49 33.66 39.81
CA THR A 420 2.86 34.87 40.62
C THR A 420 2.15 34.78 41.95
N ASN A 421 2.86 35.12 43.04
CA ASN A 421 2.40 35.07 44.43
C ASN A 421 1.15 35.94 44.76
N MET A 422 0.57 36.63 43.76
CA MET A 422 -0.55 37.55 43.93
C MET A 422 -1.92 37.04 43.45
N ARG A 423 -2.07 35.79 43.07
CA ARG A 423 -3.40 35.23 42.69
C ARG A 423 -3.97 34.37 43.79
N ALA A 424 -5.17 34.73 44.20
CA ALA A 424 -5.96 33.94 45.18
C ALA A 424 -6.09 32.49 44.69
N ALA A 425 -5.94 31.53 45.62
CA ALA A 425 -5.98 30.10 45.39
C ALA A 425 -7.35 29.55 44.92
N GLY A 426 -8.28 30.44 44.53
CA GLY A 426 -9.66 30.08 44.18
C GLY A 426 -10.04 30.20 42.69
N SER A 427 -9.13 30.57 41.77
CA SER A 427 -9.45 30.80 40.36
C SER A 427 -8.72 29.87 39.39
N ASP A 428 -8.41 28.65 39.79
CA ASP A 428 -7.96 27.62 38.83
C ASP A 428 -9.19 26.92 38.25
N ASP A 429 -9.90 27.62 37.34
CA ASP A 429 -10.83 26.95 36.44
C ASP A 429 -10.05 25.88 35.67
N ALA A 430 -10.57 24.65 35.71
CA ALA A 430 -9.98 23.53 34.97
C ALA A 430 -9.91 23.91 33.49
N LEU A 431 -8.69 23.97 32.94
CA LEU A 431 -8.48 24.28 31.53
C LEU A 431 -9.17 23.21 30.67
N ARG A 432 -10.22 23.58 29.97
CA ARG A 432 -10.87 22.68 29.02
C ARG A 432 -10.04 22.59 27.75
N LEU A 433 -9.43 21.43 27.52
CA LEU A 433 -8.75 21.12 26.27
C LEU A 433 -9.71 20.44 25.31
N THR A 434 -9.72 20.88 24.07
CA THR A 434 -10.35 20.14 22.97
C THR A 434 -9.59 18.84 22.76
N PRO A 435 -10.27 17.69 22.58
CA PRO A 435 -9.59 16.43 22.27
C PRO A 435 -8.66 16.58 21.06
N HIS A 436 -7.41 16.14 21.21
CA HIS A 436 -6.47 16.12 20.10
C HIS A 436 -6.77 14.95 19.15
N SER A 437 -6.40 15.09 17.90
CA SER A 437 -6.57 14.06 16.88
C SER A 437 -5.27 13.28 16.70
N VAL A 438 -5.31 11.95 16.82
CA VAL A 438 -4.17 11.09 16.49
C VAL A 438 -4.31 10.67 15.03
N LEU A 439 -3.35 11.07 14.20
CA LEU A 439 -3.34 10.74 12.77
C LEU A 439 -2.70 9.37 12.53
N SER A 440 -3.25 8.61 11.58
CA SER A 440 -2.61 7.40 11.06
C SER A 440 -1.42 7.77 10.17
N LEU A 441 -0.62 6.77 9.76
CA LEU A 441 0.50 6.99 8.83
C LEU A 441 0.02 7.61 7.52
N GLU A 442 -1.05 7.06 6.95
CA GLU A 442 -1.64 7.54 5.70
C GLU A 442 -2.11 9.00 5.84
N GLN A 443 -2.79 9.32 6.93
CA GLN A 443 -3.23 10.69 7.22
C GLN A 443 -2.06 11.66 7.41
N CYS A 444 -0.94 11.19 7.98
CA CYS A 444 0.27 12.00 8.09
C CYS A 444 0.91 12.26 6.72
N LEU A 445 0.99 11.24 5.86
CA LEU A 445 1.53 11.36 4.49
C LEU A 445 0.68 12.29 3.61
N GLU A 446 -0.63 12.23 3.77
CA GLU A 446 -1.58 13.10 3.10
C GLU A 446 -1.48 14.55 3.59
N PHE A 447 -1.29 14.74 4.91
CA PHE A 447 -1.25 16.06 5.54
C PHE A 447 0.00 16.87 5.17
N ILE A 448 1.18 16.24 5.11
CA ILE A 448 2.46 16.96 4.94
C ILE A 448 2.57 17.70 3.61
N ALA A 449 3.18 18.89 3.66
CA ALA A 449 3.56 19.67 2.48
C ALA A 449 4.97 19.28 1.98
N ASP A 450 5.41 19.87 0.87
CA ASP A 450 6.71 19.59 0.24
C ASP A 450 7.93 19.93 1.11
N ASP A 451 7.77 20.88 2.02
CA ASP A 451 8.81 21.29 2.99
C ASP A 451 8.70 20.55 4.33
N GLU A 452 7.85 19.54 4.40
CA GLU A 452 7.57 18.74 5.60
C GLU A 452 7.97 17.27 5.41
N LEU A 453 8.17 16.57 6.51
CA LEU A 453 8.56 15.17 6.55
C LEU A 453 7.73 14.43 7.60
N VAL A 454 7.49 13.14 7.36
CA VAL A 454 7.02 12.22 8.39
C VAL A 454 8.22 11.48 8.97
N GLU A 455 8.43 11.60 10.27
CA GLU A 455 9.37 10.81 11.06
C GLU A 455 8.67 9.53 11.49
N VAL A 456 9.22 8.41 11.08
CA VAL A 456 8.68 7.06 11.35
C VAL A 456 9.61 6.34 12.32
N THR A 457 9.09 5.97 13.48
CA THR A 457 9.80 5.18 14.48
C THR A 457 8.96 3.98 14.90
N PRO A 458 9.51 2.95 15.53
CA PRO A 458 8.75 1.80 16.03
C PRO A 458 7.58 2.18 16.93
N LYS A 459 7.72 3.26 17.72
CA LYS A 459 6.74 3.66 18.72
C LYS A 459 5.85 4.83 18.31
N ASN A 460 6.38 5.75 17.50
CA ASN A 460 5.72 7.01 17.18
C ASN A 460 5.82 7.34 15.69
N ILE A 461 4.82 8.07 15.22
CA ILE A 461 4.81 8.75 13.92
C ILE A 461 4.67 10.23 14.25
N ARG A 462 5.63 11.05 13.76
CA ARG A 462 5.64 12.50 13.98
C ARG A 462 5.78 13.21 12.66
N MET A 463 5.21 14.37 12.54
CA MET A 463 5.42 15.24 11.38
C MET A 463 6.33 16.38 11.77
N ARG A 464 7.18 16.82 10.86
CA ARG A 464 8.10 17.92 11.13
C ARG A 464 8.42 18.74 9.89
N LYS A 465 8.86 19.95 10.07
CA LYS A 465 9.49 20.70 8.99
C LYS A 465 10.84 20.08 8.62
N ARG A 466 11.15 20.07 7.31
CA ARG A 466 12.49 19.63 6.82
C ARG A 466 13.58 20.47 7.47
N ILE A 467 13.39 21.78 7.56
CA ILE A 467 14.27 22.72 8.25
C ILE A 467 13.62 23.12 9.57
N LEU A 468 14.16 22.65 10.68
CA LEU A 468 13.54 22.81 11.99
C LEU A 468 13.51 24.27 12.45
N SER A 469 14.59 25.06 12.22
CA SER A 469 14.68 26.44 12.65
C SER A 469 13.83 27.38 11.80
N LYS A 470 12.96 28.17 12.44
CA LYS A 470 12.16 29.22 11.80
C LYS A 470 13.04 30.23 11.05
N GLU A 471 14.16 30.67 11.68
CA GLU A 471 15.05 31.68 11.09
C GLU A 471 15.70 31.17 9.80
N GLN A 472 16.09 29.90 9.76
CA GLN A 472 16.64 29.27 8.56
C GLN A 472 15.61 29.17 7.45
N ARG A 473 14.37 28.74 7.77
CA ARG A 473 13.26 28.71 6.78
C ARG A 473 13.02 30.09 6.16
N MET A 474 12.93 31.14 6.99
CA MET A 474 12.74 32.53 6.49
C MET A 474 13.89 32.98 5.61
N LYS A 475 15.14 32.62 5.93
CA LYS A 475 16.32 33.01 5.11
C LYS A 475 16.29 32.33 3.74
N ILE A 476 15.86 31.05 3.67
CA ILE A 476 15.78 30.32 2.41
C ILE A 476 14.63 30.86 1.55
N ALA A 477 13.44 31.02 2.11
CA ALA A 477 12.32 31.63 1.39
C ALA A 477 12.66 33.05 0.84
N ALA A 478 13.42 33.86 1.61
CA ALA A 478 13.86 35.16 1.14
C ALA A 478 14.92 35.12 0.02
N ARG A 479 15.62 33.98 -0.15
CA ARG A 479 16.56 33.79 -1.28
C ARG A 479 15.81 33.33 -2.54
N GLU A 480 14.89 32.39 -2.42
CA GLU A 480 14.04 31.88 -3.52
C GLU A 480 13.20 32.99 -4.17
N ILE A 481 12.76 34.01 -3.41
CA ILE A 481 12.04 35.18 -3.96
C ILE A 481 12.98 36.11 -4.75
N ARG A 482 14.30 36.04 -4.54
CA ARG A 482 15.27 36.92 -5.18
C ARG A 482 15.93 36.33 -6.44
N GLU A 483 15.82 35.02 -6.62
CA GLU A 483 16.20 34.30 -7.82
C GLU A 483 15.00 34.17 -8.80
#